data_262178e60b6910ef6aba737aeecc7f45
#
_entry.id   262178e60b6910ef6aba737aeecc7f45
#
_cell.length_a   1.000
_cell.length_b   1.000
_cell.length_c   1.000
_cell.angle_alpha   90.00
_cell.angle_beta   90.00
_cell.angle_gamma   90.00
#
_symmetry.space_group_name_H-M   'P 1'
#
loop_
_entity.id
_entity.type
_entity.pdbx_description
1 polymer ?
#
loop_
_entity_poly.entity_id
_entity_poly.type
_entity_poly.pdbx_seq_one_letter_code
_entity_poly.pdbx_strand_id
1 'polypeptide(L)'
;YIARKLDSIQEGTRTLLDNTMLMHCSSMMAGAKHDNDQLPVIVVGGAGGRIQGGRVIDYKGKSERQLCRLFLSMMDKMDVRTTTFGDATKPLEEV
;
A
#
# COMPACT_ATOMS: atom_id res chain seq x y z
N TYR A 1 -1.34 16.33 4.98
CA TYR A 1 -1.34 17.43 4.00
C TYR A 1 -1.47 16.91 2.56
N ILE A 2 -0.56 16.03 2.10
CA ILE A 2 -0.50 15.57 0.70
C ILE A 2 -1.83 14.93 0.26
N ALA A 3 -2.37 13.99 1.03
CA ALA A 3 -3.65 13.33 0.69
C ALA A 3 -4.79 14.35 0.50
N ARG A 4 -4.91 15.32 1.43
CA ARG A 4 -5.94 16.37 1.33
C ARG A 4 -5.72 17.27 0.11
N LYS A 5 -4.48 17.56 -0.24
CA LYS A 5 -4.16 18.33 -1.43
C LYS A 5 -4.55 17.58 -2.71
N LEU A 6 -4.24 16.30 -2.80
CA LEU A 6 -4.64 15.45 -3.93
C LEU A 6 -6.18 15.34 -4.04
N ASP A 7 -6.86 15.24 -2.92
CA ASP A 7 -8.32 15.16 -2.86
C ASP A 7 -9.01 16.46 -3.33
N SER A 8 -8.34 17.61 -3.19
CA SER A 8 -8.85 18.90 -3.65
C SER A 8 -8.69 19.15 -5.16
N ILE A 9 -8.01 18.27 -5.88
CA ILE A 9 -7.75 18.43 -7.32
C ILE A 9 -8.69 17.49 -8.08
N GLN A 10 -9.53 18.08 -8.95
CA GLN A 10 -10.43 17.31 -9.81
C GLN A 10 -9.70 16.73 -11.01
N GLU A 11 -10.00 15.48 -11.32
CA GLU A 11 -9.52 14.75 -12.49
C GLU A 11 -10.69 14.00 -13.14
N GLY A 12 -11.34 14.64 -14.10
CA GLY A 12 -12.58 14.12 -14.67
C GLY A 12 -13.71 14.09 -13.64
N THR A 13 -14.32 12.93 -13.42
CA THR A 13 -15.40 12.72 -12.45
C THR A 13 -14.90 12.33 -11.05
N ARG A 14 -13.59 12.24 -10.86
CA ARG A 14 -12.93 11.82 -9.63
C ARG A 14 -11.97 12.89 -9.14
N THR A 15 -11.40 12.70 -7.98
CA THR A 15 -10.27 13.49 -7.49
C THR A 15 -8.94 12.84 -7.91
N LEU A 16 -7.88 13.61 -7.87
CA LEU A 16 -6.55 13.06 -8.11
C LEU A 16 -6.18 12.01 -7.05
N LEU A 17 -6.70 12.13 -5.82
CA LEU A 17 -6.54 11.12 -4.77
C LEU A 17 -7.23 9.81 -5.15
N ASP A 18 -8.43 9.86 -5.72
CA ASP A 18 -9.15 8.65 -6.16
C ASP A 18 -8.34 7.84 -7.17
N ASN A 19 -7.54 8.50 -7.98
CA ASN A 19 -6.72 7.87 -9.02
C ASN A 19 -5.28 7.60 -8.59
N THR A 20 -4.93 7.92 -7.35
CA THR A 20 -3.58 7.76 -6.79
C THR A 20 -3.51 6.59 -5.80
N MET A 21 -2.33 6.02 -5.64
CA MET A 21 -1.93 5.23 -4.48
C MET A 21 -0.81 5.97 -3.76
N LEU A 22 -1.09 6.50 -2.59
CA LEU A 22 -0.11 7.15 -1.72
C LEU A 22 0.21 6.22 -0.56
N MET A 23 1.44 5.74 -0.49
CA MET A 23 1.90 4.91 0.61
C MET A 23 2.78 5.71 1.57
N HIS A 24 2.51 5.57 2.86
CA HIS A 24 3.39 6.02 3.93
C HIS A 24 3.76 4.82 4.79
N CYS A 25 5.04 4.60 4.99
CA CYS A 25 5.54 3.49 5.81
C CYS A 25 6.82 3.89 6.55
N SER A 26 7.14 3.14 7.59
CA SER A 26 8.44 3.17 8.24
C SER A 26 9.19 1.87 7.97
N SER A 27 10.51 1.93 7.93
CA SER A 27 11.36 0.74 7.85
C SER A 27 11.54 0.04 9.20
N MET A 28 11.02 0.64 10.28
CA MET A 28 11.16 0.13 11.64
C MET A 28 9.90 0.43 12.45
N MET A 29 9.48 -0.52 13.28
CA MET A 29 8.43 -0.30 14.27
C MET A 29 8.97 0.45 15.49
N ALA A 30 10.11 0.03 16.00
CA ALA A 30 10.78 0.64 17.16
C ALA A 30 12.20 1.06 16.78
N GLY A 31 12.39 2.36 16.58
CA GLY A 31 13.68 2.92 16.15
C GLY A 31 14.83 2.63 17.11
N ALA A 32 14.58 2.65 18.42
CA ALA A 32 15.59 2.37 19.44
C ALA A 32 16.10 0.91 19.40
N LYS A 33 15.28 -0.03 18.95
CA LYS A 33 15.62 -1.45 18.85
C LYS A 33 15.95 -1.89 17.42
N HIS A 34 15.80 -0.99 16.44
CA HIS A 34 15.88 -1.29 15.01
C HIS A 34 15.00 -2.50 14.62
N ASP A 35 13.83 -2.58 15.23
CA ASP A 35 12.86 -3.66 14.99
C ASP A 35 12.15 -3.44 13.66
N ASN A 36 12.35 -4.34 12.73
CA ASN A 36 11.74 -4.34 11.39
C ASN A 36 10.76 -5.51 11.19
N ASP A 37 10.41 -6.22 12.24
CA ASP A 37 9.53 -7.39 12.17
C ASP A 37 8.06 -6.99 11.91
N GLN A 38 7.62 -5.84 12.42
CA GLN A 38 6.28 -5.31 12.21
C GLN A 38 6.39 -3.87 11.70
N LEU A 39 6.00 -3.64 10.46
CA LEU A 39 6.11 -2.32 9.85
C LEU A 39 4.75 -1.63 9.81
N PRO A 40 4.64 -0.39 10.30
CA PRO A 40 3.42 0.40 10.10
C PRO A 40 3.36 0.87 8.64
N VAL A 41 2.26 0.54 7.96
CA VAL A 41 2.01 0.93 6.57
C VAL A 41 0.62 1.53 6.46
N ILE A 42 0.53 2.68 5.81
CA ILE A 42 -0.74 3.33 5.47
C ILE A 42 -0.78 3.51 3.96
N VAL A 43 -1.84 3.05 3.32
CA VAL A 43 -2.12 3.30 1.91
C VAL A 43 -3.38 4.16 1.81
N VAL A 44 -3.28 5.27 1.08
CA VAL A 44 -4.37 6.24 0.89
C VAL A 44 -4.58 6.46 -0.61
N GLY A 45 -5.83 6.57 -1.01
CA GLY A 45 -6.25 6.77 -2.39
C GLY A 45 -6.91 5.53 -2.99
N GLY A 46 -7.53 5.70 -4.13
CA GLY A 46 -8.41 4.69 -4.72
C GLY A 46 -7.81 3.86 -5.84
N ALA A 47 -6.62 4.20 -6.35
CA ALA A 47 -6.01 3.55 -7.52
C ALA A 47 -6.97 3.43 -8.71
N GLY A 48 -7.76 4.48 -8.98
CA GLY A 48 -8.78 4.45 -10.02
C GLY A 48 -9.99 3.56 -9.70
N GLY A 49 -10.26 3.29 -8.41
CA GLY A 49 -11.32 2.41 -7.95
C GLY A 49 -10.90 0.96 -7.73
N ARG A 50 -9.60 0.68 -7.80
CA ARG A 50 -9.03 -0.68 -7.65
C ARG A 50 -8.63 -1.02 -6.21
N ILE A 51 -8.65 -0.04 -5.30
CA ILE A 51 -8.38 -0.22 -3.87
C ILE A 51 -9.58 0.24 -3.06
N GLN A 52 -10.02 -0.60 -2.14
CA GLN A 52 -11.04 -0.27 -1.16
C GLN A 52 -10.40 0.23 0.12
N GLY A 53 -10.65 1.49 0.47
CA GLY A 53 -10.18 2.11 1.70
C GLY A 53 -11.04 1.80 2.91
N GLY A 54 -10.73 2.46 4.04
CA GLY A 54 -11.54 2.40 5.27
C GLY A 54 -11.41 1.10 6.07
N ARG A 55 -10.32 0.35 5.91
CA ARG A 55 -10.10 -0.93 6.58
C ARG A 55 -8.69 -1.07 7.13
N VAL A 56 -8.53 -1.94 8.08
CA VAL A 56 -7.24 -2.35 8.64
C VAL A 56 -7.01 -3.82 8.30
N ILE A 57 -5.83 -4.13 7.79
CA ILE A 57 -5.39 -5.50 7.52
C ILE A 57 -4.23 -5.81 8.47
N ASP A 58 -4.41 -6.77 9.36
CA ASP A 58 -3.39 -7.14 10.35
C ASP A 58 -2.71 -8.44 9.96
N TYR A 59 -1.41 -8.37 9.78
CA TYR A 59 -0.53 -9.51 9.47
C TYR A 59 0.29 -9.99 10.67
N LYS A 60 0.03 -9.45 11.87
CA LYS A 60 0.73 -9.90 13.08
C LYS A 60 0.55 -11.40 13.31
N GLY A 61 1.64 -12.10 13.47
CA GLY A 61 1.62 -13.55 13.71
C GLY A 61 1.26 -14.41 12.50
N LYS A 62 1.01 -13.81 11.33
CA LYS A 62 0.80 -14.57 10.09
C LYS A 62 2.14 -14.90 9.41
N SER A 63 2.18 -16.03 8.72
CA SER A 63 3.25 -16.32 7.77
C SER A 63 3.07 -15.47 6.50
N GLU A 64 4.11 -15.40 5.68
CA GLU A 64 4.05 -14.74 4.37
C GLU A 64 3.59 -13.26 4.44
N ARG A 65 4.13 -12.52 5.39
CA ARG A 65 3.81 -11.11 5.66
C ARG A 65 4.86 -10.13 5.12
N GLN A 66 5.63 -10.56 4.11
CA GLN A 66 6.66 -9.73 3.50
C GLN A 66 6.05 -8.45 2.90
N LEU A 67 6.67 -7.31 3.16
CA LEU A 67 6.23 -6.02 2.62
C LEU A 67 6.26 -6.01 1.07
N CYS A 68 7.18 -6.75 0.47
CA CYS A 68 7.26 -6.87 -0.99
C CYS A 68 6.01 -7.48 -1.63
N ARG A 69 5.20 -8.23 -0.88
CA ARG A 69 3.88 -8.71 -1.33
C ARG A 69 2.90 -7.55 -1.52
N LEU A 70 2.93 -6.55 -0.64
CA LEU A 70 2.14 -5.33 -0.82
C LEU A 70 2.59 -4.58 -2.07
N PHE A 71 3.89 -4.49 -2.32
CA PHE A 71 4.41 -3.85 -3.55
C PHE A 71 3.95 -4.57 -4.80
N LEU A 72 3.93 -5.92 -4.81
CA LEU A 72 3.38 -6.69 -5.93
C LEU A 72 1.89 -6.35 -6.16
N SER A 73 1.10 -6.25 -5.09
CA SER A 73 -0.32 -5.86 -5.21
C SER A 73 -0.47 -4.44 -5.76
N MET A 74 0.34 -3.49 -5.29
CA MET A 74 0.31 -2.11 -5.79
C MET A 74 0.72 -2.03 -7.27
N MET A 75 1.75 -2.76 -7.68
CA MET A 75 2.18 -2.84 -9.08
C MET A 75 1.07 -3.43 -9.97
N ASP A 76 0.41 -4.48 -9.50
CA ASP A 76 -0.72 -5.09 -10.20
C ASP A 76 -1.87 -4.08 -10.40
N LYS A 77 -2.20 -3.27 -9.39
CA LYS A 77 -3.20 -2.19 -9.49
C LYS A 77 -2.81 -1.10 -10.51
N MET A 78 -1.53 -0.95 -10.80
CA MET A 78 -1.01 0.00 -11.79
C MET A 78 -0.72 -0.66 -13.15
N ASP A 79 -1.23 -1.87 -13.39
CA ASP A 79 -1.01 -2.65 -14.60
C ASP A 79 0.45 -3.02 -14.88
N VAL A 80 1.29 -2.99 -13.86
CA VAL A 80 2.66 -3.49 -13.92
C VAL A 80 2.66 -4.97 -13.52
N ARG A 81 2.69 -5.85 -14.51
CA ARG A 81 2.60 -7.29 -14.30
C ARG A 81 3.99 -7.90 -14.07
N THR A 82 4.22 -8.36 -12.85
CA THR A 82 5.40 -9.14 -12.49
C THR A 82 5.02 -10.22 -11.50
N THR A 83 5.71 -11.34 -11.53
CA THR A 83 5.43 -12.49 -10.66
C THR A 83 6.23 -12.46 -9.37
N THR A 84 7.31 -11.68 -9.32
CA THR A 84 8.21 -11.61 -8.17
C THR A 84 8.69 -10.19 -7.95
N PHE A 85 8.90 -9.83 -6.68
CA PHE A 85 9.54 -8.59 -6.30
C PHE A 85 10.21 -8.75 -4.93
N GLY A 86 11.53 -8.49 -4.83
CA GLY A 86 12.29 -8.72 -3.62
C GLY A 86 12.16 -10.17 -3.13
N ASP A 87 11.69 -10.35 -1.91
CA ASP A 87 11.46 -11.65 -1.28
C ASP A 87 10.04 -12.21 -1.50
N ALA A 88 9.22 -11.53 -2.29
CA ALA A 88 7.85 -11.93 -2.55
C ALA A 88 7.68 -12.62 -3.91
N THR A 89 6.92 -13.71 -3.91
CA THR A 89 6.56 -14.50 -5.10
C THR A 89 5.05 -14.50 -5.40
N LYS A 90 4.28 -13.81 -4.58
CA LYS A 90 2.82 -13.63 -4.75
C LYS A 90 2.35 -12.32 -4.10
N PRO A 91 1.33 -11.66 -4.64
CA PRO A 91 0.78 -10.44 -4.04
C PRO A 91 0.03 -10.72 -2.72
N LEU A 92 -0.35 -9.65 -2.00
CA LEU A 92 -1.35 -9.72 -0.93
C LEU A 92 -2.73 -9.73 -1.57
N GLU A 93 -3.50 -10.78 -1.33
CA GLU A 93 -4.81 -10.97 -1.94
C GLU A 93 -5.87 -10.00 -1.41
N GLU A 94 -5.69 -9.53 -0.15
CA GLU A 94 -6.64 -8.65 0.51
C GLU A 94 -6.50 -7.17 0.09
N VAL A 95 -5.53 -6.80 -0.72
CA VAL A 95 -5.28 -5.40 -1.13
C VAL A 95 -5.93 -5.04 -2.46
#